data_9c492c1261b1fe4f4201f4bb4efa76d7
#
_entry.id   9c492c1261b1fe4f4201f4bb4efa76d7
#
_cell.length_a   1.000
_cell.length_b   1.000
_cell.length_c   1.000
_cell.angle_alpha   90.00
_cell.angle_beta   90.00
_cell.angle_gamma   90.00
#
_symmetry.space_group_name_H-M   'P 1'
#
loop_
_entity.id
_entity.type
_entity.pdbx_description
1 polymer ?
#
loop_
_entity_poly.entity_id
_entity_poly.type
_entity_poly.pdbx_seq_one_letter_code
_entity_poly.pdbx_strand_id
1 'polypeptide(L)'
;MSFSLRLSQDHDGRRLDRMLRSVWPELPLSAIMRAIRKGEVRLDSTRAREPGARVRGGQELWVPWEAPGERPAVPRRGAVPILWRGGCALVVNKPADLLVQPDVKDGDSVVTRVWSMLGTAEGGSPGFAPAAVHRLDRNTTGVLIVALRGDALRALEDAFRERLAGKRYLAIVVGRPSRELEEIDAPLLKDSEANVVRVSPEGKSARTRCRCLASDGGLSLVELELLTGRTHQARVHLAHVGCPILGDRKYGDFEANRLWRAAARRPLLHALELSFPDGLSPVLRELAGRSFRAPVPKDMRAIAVDRGWTLPADISCPGEDEDGDE
;
A
#
# COMPACT_ATOMS: atom_id res chain seq x y z
N MET A 1 -35.68 -13.46 9.59
CA MET A 1 -35.99 -12.89 8.26
C MET A 1 -34.91 -13.37 7.31
N SER A 2 -35.12 -13.35 6.01
CA SER A 2 -34.12 -13.78 5.01
C SER A 2 -33.89 -12.65 4.05
N PHE A 3 -32.71 -12.64 3.41
CA PHE A 3 -32.31 -11.56 2.48
C PHE A 3 -31.73 -12.15 1.19
N SER A 4 -32.02 -11.50 0.06
CA SER A 4 -31.43 -11.82 -1.25
C SER A 4 -30.63 -10.64 -1.77
N LEU A 5 -29.47 -10.94 -2.38
CA LEU A 5 -28.57 -9.98 -2.97
C LEU A 5 -28.08 -10.47 -4.33
N ARG A 6 -28.23 -9.66 -5.37
CA ARG A 6 -27.57 -9.93 -6.65
C ARG A 6 -26.12 -9.51 -6.57
N LEU A 7 -25.21 -10.47 -6.78
CA LEU A 7 -23.78 -10.23 -6.70
C LEU A 7 -23.30 -9.36 -7.88
N SER A 8 -22.58 -8.30 -7.59
CA SER A 8 -21.94 -7.44 -8.61
C SER A 8 -20.68 -8.11 -9.17
N GLN A 9 -20.09 -7.52 -10.21
CA GLN A 9 -18.82 -7.96 -10.78
C GLN A 9 -17.66 -7.87 -9.77
N ASP A 10 -17.75 -7.00 -8.76
CA ASP A 10 -16.75 -6.90 -7.69
C ASP A 10 -16.68 -8.14 -6.79
N HIS A 11 -17.73 -8.96 -6.80
CA HIS A 11 -17.76 -10.21 -6.05
C HIS A 11 -17.21 -11.40 -6.85
N ASP A 12 -17.05 -11.25 -8.17
CA ASP A 12 -16.63 -12.34 -9.04
C ASP A 12 -15.30 -12.98 -8.59
N GLY A 13 -15.25 -14.31 -8.57
CA GLY A 13 -14.07 -15.08 -8.15
C GLY A 13 -13.75 -15.04 -6.66
N ARG A 14 -14.47 -14.27 -5.82
CA ARG A 14 -14.25 -14.23 -4.37
C ARG A 14 -14.72 -15.51 -3.70
N ARG A 15 -14.05 -15.89 -2.60
CA ARG A 15 -14.54 -16.98 -1.74
C ARG A 15 -15.82 -16.54 -1.04
N LEU A 16 -16.80 -17.45 -1.00
CA LEU A 16 -18.11 -17.23 -0.39
C LEU A 16 -18.02 -16.76 1.07
N ASP A 17 -17.20 -17.44 1.89
CA ASP A 17 -17.01 -17.09 3.31
C ASP A 17 -16.45 -15.66 3.50
N ARG A 18 -15.47 -15.27 2.69
CA ARG A 18 -14.87 -13.93 2.73
C ARG A 18 -15.82 -12.86 2.22
N MET A 19 -16.56 -13.17 1.17
CA MET A 19 -17.54 -12.26 0.60
C MET A 19 -18.67 -12.01 1.61
N LEU A 20 -19.26 -13.05 2.20
CA LEU A 20 -20.29 -12.91 3.22
C LEU A 20 -19.82 -12.10 4.42
N ARG A 21 -18.61 -12.34 4.91
CA ARG A 21 -18.02 -11.54 6.01
C ARG A 21 -17.82 -10.07 5.65
N SER A 22 -17.56 -9.76 4.38
CA SER A 22 -17.42 -8.36 3.96
C SER A 22 -18.74 -7.63 3.81
N VAL A 23 -19.81 -8.36 3.54
CA VAL A 23 -21.18 -7.82 3.43
C VAL A 23 -21.82 -7.71 4.81
N TRP A 24 -21.62 -8.70 5.68
CA TRP A 24 -22.14 -8.75 7.07
C TRP A 24 -20.99 -8.80 8.09
N PRO A 25 -20.27 -7.69 8.29
CA PRO A 25 -19.12 -7.62 9.20
C PRO A 25 -19.51 -7.83 10.68
N GLU A 26 -20.79 -7.58 11.02
CA GLU A 26 -21.38 -7.78 12.34
C GLU A 26 -21.55 -9.25 12.72
N LEU A 27 -21.62 -10.15 11.74
CA LEU A 27 -21.78 -11.57 12.00
C LEU A 27 -20.44 -12.24 12.35
N PRO A 28 -20.38 -13.05 13.43
CA PRO A 28 -19.21 -13.86 13.72
C PRO A 28 -18.89 -14.81 12.56
N LEU A 29 -17.60 -14.96 12.21
CA LEU A 29 -17.15 -15.87 11.16
C LEU A 29 -17.66 -17.30 11.39
N SER A 30 -17.72 -17.74 12.64
CA SER A 30 -18.23 -19.06 13.04
C SER A 30 -19.71 -19.25 12.66
N ALA A 31 -20.53 -18.20 12.76
CA ALA A 31 -21.92 -18.24 12.37
C ALA A 31 -22.07 -18.36 10.84
N ILE A 32 -21.31 -17.54 10.09
CA ILE A 32 -21.26 -17.60 8.61
C ILE A 32 -20.84 -19.01 8.14
N MET A 33 -19.75 -19.54 8.69
CA MET A 33 -19.23 -20.86 8.34
C MET A 33 -20.22 -21.98 8.66
N ARG A 34 -20.95 -21.86 9.77
CA ARG A 34 -21.99 -22.81 10.17
C ARG A 34 -23.16 -22.80 9.18
N ALA A 35 -23.67 -21.62 8.83
CA ALA A 35 -24.77 -21.46 7.89
C ALA A 35 -24.43 -22.04 6.50
N ILE A 36 -23.20 -21.79 6.00
CA ILE A 36 -22.74 -22.37 4.73
C ILE A 36 -22.73 -23.91 4.83
N ARG A 37 -22.06 -24.47 5.84
CA ARG A 37 -21.94 -25.95 5.99
C ARG A 37 -23.28 -26.64 6.14
N LYS A 38 -24.27 -26.00 6.77
CA LYS A 38 -25.65 -26.51 6.88
C LYS A 38 -26.43 -26.35 5.57
N GLY A 39 -25.92 -25.64 4.57
CA GLY A 39 -26.60 -25.35 3.32
C GLY A 39 -27.79 -24.38 3.50
N GLU A 40 -27.67 -23.51 4.50
CA GLU A 40 -28.63 -22.44 4.77
C GLU A 40 -28.37 -21.22 3.85
N VAL A 41 -27.23 -21.16 3.18
CA VAL A 41 -26.89 -20.17 2.15
C VAL A 41 -27.16 -20.78 0.77
N ARG A 42 -27.68 -19.97 -0.16
CA ARG A 42 -27.93 -20.41 -1.54
C ARG A 42 -27.33 -19.47 -2.55
N LEU A 43 -26.81 -20.02 -3.65
CA LEU A 43 -26.35 -19.31 -4.84
C LEU A 43 -27.18 -19.81 -6.03
N ASP A 44 -27.89 -18.93 -6.73
CA ASP A 44 -28.81 -19.28 -7.81
C ASP A 44 -29.77 -20.41 -7.40
N SER A 45 -30.43 -20.30 -6.24
CA SER A 45 -31.32 -21.27 -5.63
C SER A 45 -30.67 -22.60 -5.17
N THR A 46 -29.39 -22.84 -5.50
CA THR A 46 -28.63 -24.04 -5.09
C THR A 46 -27.99 -23.85 -3.72
N ARG A 47 -28.09 -24.85 -2.84
CA ARG A 47 -27.49 -24.82 -1.50
C ARG A 47 -25.95 -24.79 -1.60
N ALA A 48 -25.34 -23.74 -1.11
CA ALA A 48 -23.90 -23.65 -0.96
C ALA A 48 -23.49 -24.30 0.37
N ARG A 49 -22.60 -25.31 0.31
CA ARG A 49 -22.11 -26.04 1.51
C ARG A 49 -20.61 -25.87 1.73
N GLU A 50 -19.90 -25.34 0.75
CA GLU A 50 -18.46 -25.17 0.78
C GLU A 50 -18.09 -23.70 1.01
N PRO A 51 -17.48 -23.35 2.18
CA PRO A 51 -17.09 -21.97 2.49
C PRO A 51 -16.10 -21.39 1.48
N GLY A 52 -15.25 -22.26 0.92
CA GLY A 52 -14.24 -21.90 -0.07
C GLY A 52 -14.77 -21.74 -1.49
N ALA A 53 -16.04 -22.07 -1.76
CA ALA A 53 -16.65 -21.93 -3.08
C ALA A 53 -16.46 -20.49 -3.61
N ARG A 54 -16.17 -20.38 -4.90
CA ARG A 54 -16.03 -19.08 -5.54
C ARG A 54 -17.35 -18.63 -6.11
N VAL A 55 -17.76 -17.40 -5.75
CA VAL A 55 -18.98 -16.78 -6.29
C VAL A 55 -18.70 -16.14 -7.64
N ARG A 56 -19.76 -15.91 -8.43
CA ARG A 56 -19.69 -15.24 -9.74
C ARG A 56 -20.52 -13.96 -9.73
N GLY A 57 -20.05 -12.95 -10.44
CA GLY A 57 -20.85 -11.76 -10.71
C GLY A 57 -22.16 -12.12 -11.41
N GLY A 58 -23.25 -11.48 -11.01
CA GLY A 58 -24.60 -11.74 -11.53
C GLY A 58 -25.37 -12.84 -10.81
N GLN A 59 -24.74 -13.71 -10.00
CA GLN A 59 -25.44 -14.72 -9.21
C GLN A 59 -26.37 -14.09 -8.17
N GLU A 60 -27.46 -14.77 -7.88
CA GLU A 60 -28.36 -14.44 -6.78
C GLU A 60 -27.92 -15.17 -5.50
N LEU A 61 -27.56 -14.39 -4.49
CA LEU A 61 -27.22 -14.89 -3.15
C LEU A 61 -28.46 -14.79 -2.26
N TRP A 62 -28.86 -15.90 -1.63
CA TRP A 62 -29.84 -15.91 -0.57
C TRP A 62 -29.20 -16.33 0.77
N VAL A 63 -29.55 -15.61 1.83
CA VAL A 63 -29.03 -15.83 3.20
C VAL A 63 -30.16 -15.86 4.23
N PRO A 64 -30.01 -16.63 5.34
CA PRO A 64 -31.05 -16.79 6.38
C PRO A 64 -30.99 -15.68 7.45
N TRP A 65 -30.47 -14.52 7.14
CA TRP A 65 -30.42 -13.35 8.03
C TRP A 65 -30.88 -12.09 7.32
N GLU A 66 -31.00 -11.01 8.07
CA GLU A 66 -31.49 -9.72 7.59
C GLU A 66 -30.54 -9.04 6.61
N ALA A 67 -31.03 -7.99 5.95
CA ALA A 67 -30.19 -7.13 5.12
C ALA A 67 -28.97 -6.65 5.92
N PRO A 68 -27.82 -6.47 5.24
CA PRO A 68 -26.64 -5.95 5.93
C PRO A 68 -26.96 -4.58 6.52
N GLY A 69 -26.56 -4.37 7.77
CA GLY A 69 -26.67 -3.07 8.42
C GLY A 69 -25.90 -1.99 7.66
N GLU A 70 -26.28 -0.73 7.87
CA GLU A 70 -25.46 0.37 7.37
C GLU A 70 -24.05 0.23 7.93
N ARG A 71 -23.06 0.31 7.02
CA ARG A 71 -21.68 0.27 7.46
C ARG A 71 -21.42 1.47 8.36
N PRO A 72 -20.78 1.26 9.53
CA PRO A 72 -20.44 2.38 10.39
C PRO A 72 -19.69 3.44 9.60
N ALA A 73 -20.12 4.69 9.74
CA ALA A 73 -19.41 5.82 9.16
C ALA A 73 -17.97 5.78 9.66
N VAL A 74 -17.01 5.66 8.74
CA VAL A 74 -15.59 5.72 9.12
C VAL A 74 -15.32 7.14 9.61
N PRO A 75 -14.79 7.33 10.83
CA PRO A 75 -14.49 8.66 11.34
C PRO A 75 -13.57 9.40 10.36
N ARG A 76 -13.94 10.61 9.96
CA ARG A 76 -13.09 11.45 9.10
C ARG A 76 -11.87 11.90 9.91
N ARG A 77 -10.72 11.26 9.67
CA ARG A 77 -9.44 11.61 10.30
C ARG A 77 -8.47 12.29 9.33
N GLY A 78 -8.96 13.26 8.57
CA GLY A 78 -8.19 13.99 7.57
C GLY A 78 -8.18 13.32 6.20
N ALA A 79 -7.75 14.06 5.20
CA ALA A 79 -7.62 13.58 3.82
C ALA A 79 -6.24 12.96 3.56
N VAL A 80 -6.14 12.16 2.50
CA VAL A 80 -4.87 11.74 1.92
C VAL A 80 -4.75 12.43 0.57
N PRO A 81 -3.65 13.16 0.29
CA PRO A 81 -3.50 13.83 -1.00
C PRO A 81 -3.60 12.85 -2.17
N ILE A 82 -4.43 13.19 -3.15
CA ILE A 82 -4.66 12.38 -4.34
C ILE A 82 -3.69 12.84 -5.42
N LEU A 83 -2.91 11.91 -5.97
CA LEU A 83 -2.03 12.14 -7.11
C LEU A 83 -2.73 11.88 -8.44
N TRP A 84 -3.64 10.91 -8.44
CA TRP A 84 -4.41 10.56 -9.63
C TRP A 84 -5.66 9.76 -9.25
N ARG A 85 -6.75 9.96 -10.00
CA ARG A 85 -8.01 9.22 -9.86
C ARG A 85 -8.48 8.70 -11.21
N GLY A 86 -8.74 7.40 -11.27
CA GLY A 86 -9.40 6.72 -12.39
C GLY A 86 -10.59 5.91 -11.93
N GLY A 87 -11.23 5.22 -12.85
CA GLY A 87 -12.39 4.37 -12.56
C GLY A 87 -12.02 3.06 -11.86
N CYS A 88 -10.78 2.58 -12.02
CA CYS A 88 -10.34 1.32 -11.44
C CYS A 88 -9.50 1.49 -10.16
N ALA A 89 -8.81 2.60 -10.01
CA ALA A 89 -7.88 2.83 -8.91
C ALA A 89 -7.73 4.31 -8.55
N LEU A 90 -7.24 4.55 -7.36
CA LEU A 90 -6.80 5.84 -6.84
C LEU A 90 -5.32 5.76 -6.50
N VAL A 91 -4.52 6.73 -6.93
CA VAL A 91 -3.12 6.88 -6.53
C VAL A 91 -3.03 8.05 -5.56
N VAL A 92 -2.41 7.81 -4.41
CA VAL A 92 -2.32 8.79 -3.33
C VAL A 92 -0.87 9.02 -2.89
N ASN A 93 -0.61 10.20 -2.33
CA ASN A 93 0.63 10.49 -1.62
C ASN A 93 0.45 10.18 -0.13
N LYS A 94 0.93 9.01 0.30
CA LYS A 94 0.80 8.62 1.71
C LYS A 94 1.66 9.51 2.61
N PRO A 95 1.10 10.18 3.62
CA PRO A 95 1.88 10.90 4.61
C PRO A 95 2.65 9.95 5.54
N ALA A 96 3.60 10.49 6.29
CA ALA A 96 4.23 9.81 7.41
C ALA A 96 3.22 9.54 8.54
N ASP A 97 3.58 8.60 9.44
CA ASP A 97 2.80 8.19 10.62
C ASP A 97 1.36 7.75 10.32
N LEU A 98 1.13 7.19 9.14
CA LEU A 98 -0.15 6.62 8.75
C LEU A 98 0.03 5.18 8.27
N LEU A 99 -0.77 4.26 8.78
CA LEU A 99 -0.83 2.88 8.29
C LEU A 99 -1.47 2.84 6.90
N VAL A 100 -1.11 1.85 6.10
CA VAL A 100 -1.79 1.59 4.82
C VAL A 100 -3.16 0.96 5.05
N GLN A 101 -3.23 -0.01 5.95
CA GLN A 101 -4.46 -0.71 6.34
C GLN A 101 -4.62 -0.60 7.86
N PRO A 102 -5.86 -0.59 8.37
CA PRO A 102 -6.09 -0.51 9.82
C PRO A 102 -5.52 -1.76 10.51
N ASP A 103 -5.04 -1.58 11.72
CA ASP A 103 -4.71 -2.66 12.63
C ASP A 103 -5.71 -2.75 13.79
N VAL A 104 -5.48 -3.68 14.72
CA VAL A 104 -6.38 -3.91 15.87
C VAL A 104 -6.39 -2.71 16.83
N LYS A 105 -5.31 -1.92 16.87
CA LYS A 105 -5.11 -0.81 17.80
C LYS A 105 -5.49 0.54 17.21
N ASP A 106 -5.30 0.69 15.89
CA ASP A 106 -5.48 1.96 15.20
C ASP A 106 -6.33 1.74 13.95
N GLY A 107 -7.56 2.22 13.97
CA GLY A 107 -8.47 2.16 12.84
C GLY A 107 -8.14 3.17 11.73
N ASP A 108 -7.24 4.13 11.98
CA ASP A 108 -6.85 5.13 11.00
C ASP A 108 -5.80 4.58 10.03
N SER A 109 -6.09 4.71 8.75
CA SER A 109 -5.22 4.21 7.69
C SER A 109 -5.52 4.89 6.36
N VAL A 110 -4.63 4.74 5.38
CA VAL A 110 -4.90 5.23 4.02
C VAL A 110 -6.22 4.68 3.49
N VAL A 111 -6.45 3.37 3.64
CA VAL A 111 -7.68 2.72 3.15
C VAL A 111 -8.93 3.29 3.80
N THR A 112 -8.92 3.48 5.12
CA THR A 112 -10.08 4.05 5.84
C THR A 112 -10.31 5.52 5.51
N ARG A 113 -9.25 6.30 5.31
CA ARG A 113 -9.36 7.69 4.87
C ARG A 113 -9.87 7.80 3.44
N VAL A 114 -9.34 7.00 2.51
CA VAL A 114 -9.82 6.93 1.10
C VAL A 114 -11.30 6.56 1.08
N TRP A 115 -11.70 5.57 1.87
CA TRP A 115 -13.11 5.19 1.95
C TRP A 115 -13.98 6.35 2.46
N SER A 116 -13.56 7.04 3.51
CA SER A 116 -14.27 8.22 4.01
C SER A 116 -14.36 9.36 2.99
N MET A 117 -13.31 9.56 2.17
CA MET A 117 -13.28 10.59 1.11
C MET A 117 -14.24 10.29 -0.04
N LEU A 118 -14.37 9.02 -0.43
CA LEU A 118 -15.24 8.60 -1.54
C LEU A 118 -16.73 8.60 -1.15
N GLY A 119 -17.05 8.54 0.13
CA GLY A 119 -18.41 8.45 0.62
C GLY A 119 -19.09 7.10 0.30
N THR A 120 -20.35 6.94 0.72
CA THR A 120 -21.12 5.71 0.49
C THR A 120 -21.59 5.55 -0.96
N ALA A 121 -21.79 6.65 -1.69
CA ALA A 121 -22.30 6.64 -3.06
C ALA A 121 -21.24 6.21 -4.10
N GLU A 122 -19.97 6.49 -3.84
CA GLU A 122 -18.85 6.19 -4.75
C GLU A 122 -17.96 5.04 -4.24
N GLY A 123 -18.22 4.54 -3.04
CA GLY A 123 -17.37 3.58 -2.31
C GLY A 123 -17.47 2.12 -2.76
N GLY A 124 -17.96 1.86 -3.97
CA GLY A 124 -18.02 0.49 -4.53
C GLY A 124 -19.36 -0.21 -4.31
N SER A 125 -19.49 -1.40 -4.88
CA SER A 125 -20.65 -2.26 -4.71
C SER A 125 -20.85 -2.68 -3.25
N PRO A 126 -22.06 -3.05 -2.83
CA PRO A 126 -22.25 -3.71 -1.56
C PRO A 126 -21.25 -4.86 -1.39
N GLY A 127 -20.39 -4.79 -0.37
CA GLY A 127 -19.38 -5.83 -0.09
C GLY A 127 -17.99 -5.60 -0.67
N PHE A 128 -17.72 -4.53 -1.43
CA PHE A 128 -16.37 -4.10 -1.76
C PHE A 128 -16.06 -2.75 -1.10
N ALA A 129 -14.90 -2.66 -0.47
CA ALA A 129 -14.32 -1.42 0.03
C ALA A 129 -12.99 -1.17 -0.69
N PRO A 130 -12.58 0.10 -0.88
CA PRO A 130 -11.25 0.40 -1.40
C PRO A 130 -10.18 -0.42 -0.71
N ALA A 131 -9.24 -0.98 -1.47
CA ALA A 131 -8.24 -1.89 -0.94
C ALA A 131 -6.85 -1.53 -1.45
N ALA A 132 -5.87 -1.49 -0.54
CA ALA A 132 -4.48 -1.30 -0.91
C ALA A 132 -3.92 -2.60 -1.51
N VAL A 133 -3.25 -2.46 -2.65
CA VAL A 133 -2.64 -3.55 -3.41
C VAL A 133 -1.26 -3.91 -2.87
N HIS A 134 -0.52 -2.91 -2.43
CA HIS A 134 0.79 -3.03 -1.81
C HIS A 134 0.85 -2.20 -0.53
N ARG A 135 1.96 -2.25 0.16
CA ARG A 135 2.11 -1.52 1.43
C ARG A 135 3.38 -0.71 1.48
N LEU A 136 3.31 0.39 2.20
CA LEU A 136 4.43 1.17 2.72
C LEU A 136 4.45 1.04 4.24
N ASP A 137 5.61 1.18 4.86
CA ASP A 137 5.70 1.22 6.32
C ASP A 137 4.99 2.47 6.86
N ARG A 138 4.60 2.49 8.14
CA ARG A 138 3.90 3.60 8.79
C ARG A 138 4.57 4.94 8.49
N ASN A 139 5.89 5.01 8.62
CA ASN A 139 6.67 6.24 8.47
C ASN A 139 7.29 6.45 7.07
N THR A 140 7.07 5.53 6.13
CA THR A 140 7.45 5.72 4.73
C THR A 140 6.37 6.55 4.04
N THR A 141 6.76 7.64 3.39
CA THR A 141 5.89 8.52 2.61
C THR A 141 5.86 8.13 1.15
N GLY A 142 4.93 8.69 0.37
CA GLY A 142 4.95 8.65 -1.09
C GLY A 142 3.86 7.83 -1.75
N VAL A 143 4.09 7.47 -3.00
CA VAL A 143 3.09 6.88 -3.90
C VAL A 143 2.55 5.56 -3.38
N LEU A 144 1.23 5.49 -3.28
CA LEU A 144 0.50 4.27 -2.96
C LEU A 144 -0.73 4.14 -3.86
N ILE A 145 -0.99 2.95 -4.40
CA ILE A 145 -2.20 2.69 -5.20
C ILE A 145 -3.23 1.93 -4.39
N VAL A 146 -4.48 2.35 -4.51
CA VAL A 146 -5.66 1.77 -3.87
C VAL A 146 -6.64 1.36 -4.97
N ALA A 147 -7.03 0.10 -5.01
CA ALA A 147 -8.05 -0.38 -5.92
C ALA A 147 -9.44 0.08 -5.47
N LEU A 148 -10.26 0.53 -6.41
CA LEU A 148 -11.62 0.99 -6.18
C LEU A 148 -12.67 -0.06 -6.50
N ARG A 149 -12.27 -1.16 -7.17
CA ARG A 149 -13.11 -2.27 -7.61
C ARG A 149 -12.43 -3.61 -7.37
N GLY A 150 -13.23 -4.66 -7.21
CA GLY A 150 -12.73 -5.99 -6.91
C GLY A 150 -11.96 -6.64 -8.05
N ASP A 151 -12.37 -6.43 -9.30
CA ASP A 151 -11.65 -6.87 -10.50
C ASP A 151 -10.30 -6.15 -10.65
N ALA A 152 -10.29 -4.84 -10.40
CA ALA A 152 -9.06 -4.05 -10.42
C ALA A 152 -8.09 -4.47 -9.31
N LEU A 153 -8.60 -4.79 -8.11
CA LEU A 153 -7.75 -5.30 -7.03
C LEU A 153 -7.02 -6.58 -7.47
N ARG A 154 -7.74 -7.55 -8.02
CA ARG A 154 -7.14 -8.82 -8.49
C ARG A 154 -6.12 -8.58 -9.59
N ALA A 155 -6.48 -7.78 -10.60
CA ALA A 155 -5.59 -7.47 -11.71
C ALA A 155 -4.32 -6.73 -11.26
N LEU A 156 -4.43 -5.82 -10.29
CA LEU A 156 -3.28 -5.14 -9.69
C LEU A 156 -2.43 -6.11 -8.84
N GLU A 157 -3.06 -6.98 -8.01
CA GLU A 157 -2.32 -8.00 -7.26
C GLU A 157 -1.51 -8.91 -8.19
N ASP A 158 -2.08 -9.29 -9.35
CA ASP A 158 -1.40 -10.07 -10.39
C ASP A 158 -0.23 -9.27 -10.98
N ALA A 159 -0.43 -8.02 -11.37
CA ALA A 159 0.62 -7.15 -11.91
C ALA A 159 1.79 -6.97 -10.92
N PHE A 160 1.49 -6.80 -9.62
CA PHE A 160 2.54 -6.73 -8.59
C PHE A 160 3.24 -8.07 -8.36
N ARG A 161 2.52 -9.20 -8.41
CA ARG A 161 3.09 -10.54 -8.28
C ARG A 161 4.02 -10.86 -9.46
N GLU A 162 3.63 -10.47 -10.67
CA GLU A 162 4.39 -10.65 -11.91
C GLU A 162 5.49 -9.59 -12.09
N ARG A 163 5.63 -8.67 -11.13
CA ARG A 163 6.64 -7.60 -11.12
C ARG A 163 6.54 -6.64 -12.31
N LEU A 164 5.33 -6.43 -12.82
CA LEU A 164 5.07 -5.47 -13.89
C LEU A 164 5.10 -4.03 -13.37
N ALA A 165 4.85 -3.81 -12.08
CA ALA A 165 4.90 -2.48 -11.47
C ALA A 165 6.33 -2.12 -11.04
N GLY A 166 6.89 -1.08 -11.64
CA GLY A 166 8.16 -0.46 -11.22
C GLY A 166 7.97 0.36 -9.94
N LYS A 167 8.93 0.27 -9.02
CA LYS A 167 8.88 0.97 -7.73
C LYS A 167 10.21 1.64 -7.47
N ARG A 168 10.23 2.97 -7.54
CA ARG A 168 11.41 3.76 -7.20
C ARG A 168 11.19 4.51 -5.90
N TYR A 169 12.22 4.51 -5.07
CA TYR A 169 12.24 5.19 -3.78
C TYR A 169 13.41 6.15 -3.72
N LEU A 170 13.27 7.17 -2.91
CA LEU A 170 14.33 8.08 -2.55
C LEU A 170 14.64 7.90 -1.06
N ALA A 171 15.91 7.85 -0.69
CA ALA A 171 16.32 7.80 0.71
C ALA A 171 17.51 8.70 0.97
N ILE A 172 17.60 9.20 2.22
CA ILE A 172 18.83 9.81 2.75
C ILE A 172 19.44 8.80 3.71
N VAL A 173 20.70 8.43 3.45
CA VAL A 173 21.44 7.41 4.20
C VAL A 173 22.65 7.99 4.88
N VAL A 174 23.11 7.34 5.93
CA VAL A 174 24.38 7.65 6.61
C VAL A 174 25.52 6.99 5.85
N GLY A 175 26.61 7.74 5.62
CA GLY A 175 27.74 7.27 4.86
C GLY A 175 27.50 7.34 3.34
N ARG A 176 28.37 6.65 2.61
CA ARG A 176 28.35 6.61 1.14
C ARG A 176 28.34 5.16 0.66
N PRO A 177 27.41 4.76 -0.24
CA PRO A 177 27.48 3.46 -0.90
C PRO A 177 28.85 3.23 -1.56
N SER A 178 29.34 2.01 -1.48
CA SER A 178 30.68 1.63 -1.98
C SER A 178 30.81 1.80 -3.49
N ARG A 179 29.68 1.74 -4.20
CA ARG A 179 29.58 1.91 -5.66
C ARG A 179 28.50 2.92 -5.99
N GLU A 180 28.62 3.58 -7.14
CA GLU A 180 27.60 4.49 -7.66
C GLU A 180 26.27 3.74 -7.94
N LEU A 181 26.35 2.52 -8.46
CA LEU A 181 25.25 1.60 -8.63
C LEU A 181 25.57 0.27 -7.97
N GLU A 182 24.75 -0.13 -7.01
CA GLU A 182 24.90 -1.36 -6.26
C GLU A 182 23.62 -2.20 -6.35
N GLU A 183 23.75 -3.50 -6.62
CA GLU A 183 22.65 -4.46 -6.49
C GLU A 183 22.85 -5.27 -5.22
N ILE A 184 21.91 -5.13 -4.28
CA ILE A 184 21.90 -5.83 -3.01
C ILE A 184 20.99 -7.03 -3.18
N ASP A 185 21.57 -8.23 -3.26
CA ASP A 185 20.87 -9.52 -3.30
C ASP A 185 21.12 -10.25 -1.98
N ALA A 186 20.21 -10.04 -1.03
CA ALA A 186 20.33 -10.57 0.31
C ALA A 186 18.96 -11.04 0.83
N PRO A 187 18.78 -12.37 1.07
CA PRO A 187 17.50 -12.91 1.53
C PRO A 187 17.11 -12.36 2.90
N LEU A 188 15.81 -12.11 3.09
CA LEU A 188 15.27 -11.49 4.29
C LEU A 188 14.36 -12.45 5.07
N LEU A 189 14.67 -12.63 6.35
CA LEU A 189 13.90 -13.39 7.33
C LEU A 189 13.19 -12.44 8.28
N LYS A 190 11.86 -12.60 8.40
CA LYS A 190 11.05 -11.83 9.35
C LYS A 190 10.87 -12.61 10.63
N ASP A 191 11.28 -12.02 11.75
CA ASP A 191 10.82 -12.39 13.08
C ASP A 191 9.48 -11.70 13.34
N SER A 192 8.41 -12.49 13.45
CA SER A 192 7.06 -11.97 13.61
C SER A 192 6.76 -11.50 15.03
N GLU A 193 7.42 -12.10 16.04
CA GLU A 193 7.24 -11.74 17.46
C GLU A 193 7.95 -10.43 17.77
N ALA A 194 9.21 -10.31 17.40
CA ALA A 194 9.97 -9.07 17.56
C ALA A 194 9.62 -8.01 16.52
N ASN A 195 8.83 -8.37 15.49
CA ASN A 195 8.55 -7.51 14.33
C ASN A 195 9.82 -6.93 13.69
N VAL A 196 10.91 -7.70 13.67
CA VAL A 196 12.21 -7.35 13.09
C VAL A 196 12.43 -8.16 11.82
N VAL A 197 13.17 -7.59 10.86
CA VAL A 197 13.63 -8.30 9.67
C VAL A 197 15.16 -8.27 9.68
N ARG A 198 15.79 -9.38 9.31
CA ARG A 198 17.26 -9.49 9.20
C ARG A 198 17.63 -10.19 7.89
N VAL A 199 18.84 -9.97 7.44
CA VAL A 199 19.43 -10.76 6.36
C VAL A 199 19.72 -12.16 6.91
N SER A 200 19.28 -13.18 6.18
CA SER A 200 19.51 -14.58 6.54
C SER A 200 19.40 -15.47 5.31
N PRO A 201 20.27 -16.48 5.15
CA PRO A 201 20.16 -17.45 4.07
C PRO A 201 18.83 -18.22 4.05
N GLU A 202 18.19 -18.37 5.22
CA GLU A 202 16.87 -19.00 5.38
C GLU A 202 15.71 -18.07 5.01
N GLY A 203 16.02 -16.81 4.68
CA GLY A 203 15.06 -15.78 4.35
C GLY A 203 14.46 -15.95 2.96
N LYS A 204 13.45 -15.14 2.68
CA LYS A 204 12.88 -15.02 1.34
C LYS A 204 13.78 -14.17 0.46
N SER A 205 14.02 -14.59 -0.79
CA SER A 205 14.78 -13.82 -1.77
C SER A 205 14.31 -12.37 -1.82
N ALA A 206 15.26 -11.45 -1.73
CA ALA A 206 15.02 -10.02 -1.76
C ALA A 206 16.15 -9.33 -2.53
N ARG A 207 15.79 -8.44 -3.48
CA ARG A 207 16.74 -7.72 -4.35
C ARG A 207 16.38 -6.26 -4.46
N THR A 208 17.39 -5.40 -4.29
CA THR A 208 17.28 -3.95 -4.35
C THR A 208 18.43 -3.39 -5.16
N ARG A 209 18.16 -2.54 -6.15
CA ARG A 209 19.19 -1.70 -6.76
C ARG A 209 19.24 -0.38 -6.04
N CYS A 210 20.45 0.07 -5.74
CA CYS A 210 20.74 1.34 -5.08
C CYS A 210 21.66 2.17 -5.98
N ARG A 211 21.25 3.40 -6.32
CA ARG A 211 22.05 4.37 -7.05
C ARG A 211 22.34 5.54 -6.13
N CYS A 212 23.60 5.91 -5.96
CA CYS A 212 24.00 7.13 -5.28
C CYS A 212 23.78 8.32 -6.21
N LEU A 213 22.94 9.27 -5.82
CA LEU A 213 22.67 10.49 -6.59
C LEU A 213 23.58 11.66 -6.17
N ALA A 214 23.83 11.77 -4.87
CA ALA A 214 24.72 12.78 -4.30
C ALA A 214 25.27 12.30 -2.96
N SER A 215 26.45 12.80 -2.57
CA SER A 215 27.08 12.48 -1.30
C SER A 215 28.04 13.59 -0.86
N ASP A 216 28.10 13.84 0.44
CA ASP A 216 29.14 14.69 1.07
C ASP A 216 30.11 13.86 1.93
N GLY A 217 30.03 12.55 1.88
CA GLY A 217 30.82 11.61 2.67
C GLY A 217 30.17 11.22 4.02
N GLY A 218 29.45 12.13 4.65
CA GLY A 218 28.72 11.85 5.90
C GLY A 218 27.30 11.36 5.66
N LEU A 219 26.63 11.96 4.69
CA LEU A 219 25.30 11.55 4.21
C LEU A 219 25.31 11.35 2.71
N SER A 220 24.35 10.57 2.22
CA SER A 220 24.11 10.40 0.78
C SER A 220 22.64 10.42 0.46
N LEU A 221 22.29 10.98 -0.70
CA LEU A 221 21.00 10.85 -1.34
C LEU A 221 21.06 9.67 -2.29
N VAL A 222 20.19 8.68 -2.09
CA VAL A 222 20.16 7.47 -2.91
C VAL A 222 18.79 7.23 -3.51
N GLU A 223 18.77 6.76 -4.75
CA GLU A 223 17.58 6.21 -5.41
C GLU A 223 17.61 4.68 -5.28
N LEU A 224 16.47 4.09 -4.96
CA LEU A 224 16.31 2.64 -4.84
C LEU A 224 15.26 2.14 -5.81
N GLU A 225 15.56 1.04 -6.49
CA GLU A 225 14.59 0.25 -7.24
C GLU A 225 14.34 -1.07 -6.49
N LEU A 226 13.10 -1.30 -6.04
CA LEU A 226 12.75 -2.53 -5.34
C LEU A 226 12.29 -3.60 -6.32
N LEU A 227 13.20 -4.52 -6.69
CA LEU A 227 12.92 -5.67 -7.57
C LEU A 227 12.03 -6.72 -6.90
N THR A 228 11.95 -6.69 -5.58
CA THR A 228 11.05 -7.49 -4.73
C THR A 228 10.36 -6.57 -3.72
N GLY A 229 9.39 -7.09 -2.95
CA GLY A 229 8.61 -6.28 -2.00
C GLY A 229 8.52 -6.96 -0.62
N ARG A 230 9.65 -7.15 0.08
CA ARG A 230 9.65 -7.73 1.43
C ARG A 230 9.46 -6.64 2.49
N THR A 231 8.92 -7.02 3.64
CA THR A 231 8.77 -6.12 4.78
C THR A 231 10.13 -5.47 5.12
N HIS A 232 10.16 -4.15 5.30
CA HIS A 232 11.34 -3.36 5.64
C HIS A 232 12.53 -3.52 4.67
N GLN A 233 12.33 -4.05 3.45
CA GLN A 233 13.42 -4.45 2.56
C GLN A 233 14.46 -3.36 2.34
N ALA A 234 14.07 -2.17 1.88
CA ALA A 234 15.00 -1.05 1.65
C ALA A 234 15.81 -0.71 2.90
N ARG A 235 15.15 -0.68 4.06
CA ARG A 235 15.75 -0.32 5.35
C ARG A 235 16.82 -1.32 5.80
N VAL A 236 16.50 -2.63 5.69
CA VAL A 236 17.42 -3.70 6.08
C VAL A 236 18.56 -3.84 5.08
N HIS A 237 18.29 -3.76 3.77
CA HIS A 237 19.33 -3.84 2.74
C HIS A 237 20.34 -2.71 2.85
N LEU A 238 19.88 -1.47 3.02
CA LEU A 238 20.80 -0.34 3.19
C LEU A 238 21.63 -0.43 4.48
N ALA A 239 21.03 -0.87 5.59
CA ALA A 239 21.77 -1.13 6.82
C ALA A 239 22.80 -2.25 6.63
N HIS A 240 22.45 -3.30 5.88
CA HIS A 240 23.35 -4.44 5.61
C HIS A 240 24.61 -4.03 4.84
N VAL A 241 24.49 -3.09 3.90
CA VAL A 241 25.65 -2.58 3.13
C VAL A 241 26.35 -1.40 3.83
N GLY A 242 26.07 -1.14 5.11
CA GLY A 242 26.73 -0.11 5.91
C GLY A 242 26.27 1.32 5.63
N CYS A 243 25.15 1.49 4.92
CA CYS A 243 24.55 2.79 4.60
C CYS A 243 23.12 2.90 5.16
N PRO A 244 22.91 2.82 6.49
CA PRO A 244 21.56 2.80 7.07
C PRO A 244 20.81 4.11 6.79
N ILE A 245 19.48 4.01 6.69
CA ILE A 245 18.61 5.18 6.44
C ILE A 245 18.65 6.11 7.65
N LEU A 246 18.89 7.40 7.40
CA LEU A 246 18.85 8.44 8.42
C LEU A 246 17.45 8.55 9.03
N GLY A 247 17.39 8.64 10.37
CA GLY A 247 16.14 8.70 11.14
C GLY A 247 15.48 7.34 11.38
N ASP A 248 16.04 6.23 10.88
CA ASP A 248 15.55 4.91 11.16
C ASP A 248 15.94 4.43 12.54
N ARG A 249 14.98 4.43 13.49
CA ARG A 249 15.22 4.02 14.88
C ARG A 249 15.42 2.52 15.06
N LYS A 250 15.14 1.71 14.02
CA LYS A 250 15.16 0.24 14.11
C LYS A 250 16.40 -0.37 13.47
N TYR A 251 16.81 0.16 12.33
CA TYR A 251 17.92 -0.35 11.54
C TYR A 251 18.99 0.71 11.28
N GLY A 252 18.78 1.94 11.75
CA GLY A 252 19.65 3.09 11.51
C GLY A 252 20.83 3.18 12.45
N ASP A 253 21.68 4.15 12.19
CA ASP A 253 22.80 4.52 13.03
C ASP A 253 22.33 5.39 14.21
N PHE A 254 22.66 4.98 15.45
CA PHE A 254 22.17 5.67 16.64
C PHE A 254 22.78 7.07 16.80
N GLU A 255 24.09 7.22 16.55
CA GLU A 255 24.76 8.51 16.73
C GLU A 255 24.34 9.51 15.66
N ALA A 256 24.26 9.09 14.40
CA ALA A 256 23.75 9.95 13.34
C ALA A 256 22.29 10.37 13.62
N ASN A 257 21.44 9.45 14.06
CA ASN A 257 20.05 9.75 14.41
C ASN A 257 19.95 10.73 15.59
N ARG A 258 20.87 10.66 16.54
CA ARG A 258 20.95 11.62 17.66
C ARG A 258 21.36 13.01 17.18
N LEU A 259 22.34 13.10 16.31
CA LEU A 259 22.82 14.36 15.72
C LEU A 259 21.73 15.04 14.87
N TRP A 260 21.01 14.24 14.07
CA TRP A 260 20.00 14.73 13.13
C TRP A 260 18.56 14.69 13.66
N ARG A 261 18.35 14.48 14.95
CA ARG A 261 17.02 14.27 15.56
C ARG A 261 15.99 15.37 15.27
N ALA A 262 16.46 16.60 15.04
CA ALA A 262 15.59 17.74 14.74
C ALA A 262 15.04 17.67 13.30
N ALA A 263 15.87 17.25 12.35
CA ALA A 263 15.55 17.19 10.93
C ALA A 263 15.01 15.80 10.49
N ALA A 264 15.51 14.71 11.08
CA ALA A 264 15.19 13.34 10.70
C ALA A 264 14.42 12.60 11.83
N ARG A 265 13.14 12.91 12.00
CA ARG A 265 12.28 12.32 13.05
C ARG A 265 11.71 10.95 12.69
N ARG A 266 11.85 10.53 11.46
CA ARG A 266 11.40 9.27 10.87
C ARG A 266 12.47 8.72 9.92
N PRO A 267 12.41 7.46 9.50
CA PRO A 267 13.22 6.99 8.39
C PRO A 267 13.02 7.89 7.15
N LEU A 268 14.06 8.56 6.68
CA LEU A 268 13.99 9.39 5.49
C LEU A 268 13.97 8.51 4.24
N LEU A 269 12.84 7.81 4.08
CA LEU A 269 12.50 6.94 2.97
C LEU A 269 11.17 7.39 2.36
N HIS A 270 11.16 7.51 1.03
CA HIS A 270 10.03 8.02 0.27
C HIS A 270 9.81 7.19 -0.99
N ALA A 271 8.61 6.66 -1.18
CA ALA A 271 8.19 6.01 -2.41
C ALA A 271 7.97 7.09 -3.48
N LEU A 272 9.01 7.36 -4.26
CA LEU A 272 9.05 8.46 -5.21
C LEU A 272 8.14 8.22 -6.41
N GLU A 273 8.19 7.00 -6.97
CA GLU A 273 7.49 6.67 -8.22
C GLU A 273 6.95 5.25 -8.22
N LEU A 274 5.76 5.11 -8.79
CA LEU A 274 5.13 3.87 -9.18
C LEU A 274 4.82 3.93 -10.67
N SER A 275 5.37 3.00 -11.46
CA SER A 275 5.19 2.95 -12.90
C SER A 275 4.59 1.62 -13.36
N PHE A 276 3.86 1.67 -14.46
CA PHE A 276 3.25 0.51 -15.10
C PHE A 276 3.65 0.45 -16.57
N PRO A 277 3.93 -0.75 -17.12
CA PRO A 277 4.20 -0.91 -18.54
C PRO A 277 2.94 -0.74 -19.38
N ASP A 278 3.11 -0.60 -20.68
CA ASP A 278 2.04 -0.85 -21.64
C ASP A 278 1.62 -2.32 -21.58
N GLY A 279 0.46 -2.69 -22.10
CA GLY A 279 0.05 -4.08 -22.18
C GLY A 279 -0.46 -4.70 -20.89
N LEU A 280 -0.94 -3.91 -19.93
CA LEU A 280 -1.68 -4.39 -18.78
C LEU A 280 -3.01 -5.03 -19.20
N SER A 281 -3.58 -5.82 -18.27
CA SER A 281 -4.93 -6.37 -18.44
C SER A 281 -5.94 -5.25 -18.79
N PRO A 282 -6.98 -5.52 -19.62
CA PRO A 282 -7.98 -4.52 -20.02
C PRO A 282 -8.64 -3.80 -18.85
N VAL A 283 -8.74 -4.44 -17.68
CA VAL A 283 -9.26 -3.83 -16.45
C VAL A 283 -8.39 -2.67 -15.98
N LEU A 284 -7.08 -2.72 -16.24
CA LEU A 284 -6.08 -1.74 -15.83
C LEU A 284 -5.63 -0.80 -16.96
N ARG A 285 -6.37 -0.74 -18.07
CA ARG A 285 -5.98 0.08 -19.24
C ARG A 285 -5.67 1.54 -18.92
N GLU A 286 -6.35 2.08 -17.89
CA GLU A 286 -6.15 3.47 -17.45
C GLU A 286 -4.77 3.70 -16.81
N LEU A 287 -4.10 2.63 -16.39
CA LEU A 287 -2.78 2.65 -15.75
C LEU A 287 -1.65 2.30 -16.72
N ALA A 288 -1.98 1.71 -17.88
CA ALA A 288 -0.99 1.25 -18.86
C ALA A 288 -0.11 2.41 -19.35
N GLY A 289 1.21 2.20 -19.38
CA GLY A 289 2.21 3.17 -19.78
C GLY A 289 2.39 4.36 -18.83
N ARG A 290 1.72 4.39 -17.67
CA ARG A 290 1.76 5.54 -16.75
C ARG A 290 2.79 5.39 -15.66
N SER A 291 3.35 6.55 -15.27
CA SER A 291 4.16 6.72 -14.06
C SER A 291 3.51 7.78 -13.17
N PHE A 292 3.43 7.47 -11.89
CA PHE A 292 2.89 8.35 -10.85
C PHE A 292 4.02 8.72 -9.90
N ARG A 293 4.19 10.01 -9.65
CA ARG A 293 5.23 10.50 -8.73
C ARG A 293 4.61 11.27 -7.58
N ALA A 294 5.20 11.11 -6.39
CA ALA A 294 4.88 11.91 -5.23
C ALA A 294 5.95 12.99 -5.02
N PRO A 295 5.57 14.21 -4.63
CA PRO A 295 6.53 15.27 -4.33
C PRO A 295 7.42 14.86 -3.15
N VAL A 296 8.70 15.18 -3.24
CA VAL A 296 9.68 14.90 -2.17
C VAL A 296 9.26 15.65 -0.90
N PRO A 297 9.14 14.97 0.25
CA PRO A 297 8.64 15.57 1.47
C PRO A 297 9.59 16.64 2.04
N LYS A 298 9.02 17.62 2.77
CA LYS A 298 9.73 18.80 3.27
C LYS A 298 10.99 18.47 4.08
N ASP A 299 10.95 17.43 4.92
CA ASP A 299 12.08 16.99 5.73
C ASP A 299 13.29 16.52 4.88
N MET A 300 13.04 15.76 3.82
CA MET A 300 14.10 15.33 2.89
C MET A 300 14.57 16.49 2.01
N ARG A 301 13.65 17.33 1.54
CA ARG A 301 13.97 18.52 0.73
C ARG A 301 14.87 19.50 1.49
N ALA A 302 14.56 19.76 2.77
CA ALA A 302 15.36 20.67 3.58
C ALA A 302 16.83 20.21 3.70
N ILE A 303 17.08 18.92 3.92
CA ILE A 303 18.43 18.36 3.98
C ILE A 303 19.11 18.45 2.60
N ALA A 304 18.39 18.12 1.53
CA ALA A 304 18.96 18.18 0.18
C ALA A 304 19.39 19.62 -0.19
N VAL A 305 18.53 20.60 0.10
CA VAL A 305 18.85 22.04 -0.13
C VAL A 305 20.05 22.49 0.71
N ASP A 306 20.08 22.15 2.01
CA ASP A 306 21.20 22.47 2.90
C ASP A 306 22.54 21.91 2.38
N ARG A 307 22.48 20.77 1.70
CA ARG A 307 23.67 20.10 1.11
C ARG A 307 23.92 20.45 -0.35
N GLY A 308 23.14 21.32 -0.96
CA GLY A 308 23.24 21.65 -2.38
C GLY A 308 22.97 20.46 -3.32
N TRP A 309 22.21 19.47 -2.89
CA TRP A 309 21.88 18.30 -3.70
C TRP A 309 20.70 18.58 -4.61
N THR A 310 20.82 18.16 -5.86
CA THR A 310 19.71 18.20 -6.81
C THR A 310 18.79 17.02 -6.57
N LEU A 311 17.52 17.33 -6.30
CA LEU A 311 16.47 16.31 -6.20
C LEU A 311 15.99 15.89 -7.59
N PRO A 312 15.51 14.63 -7.77
CA PRO A 312 14.76 14.28 -8.96
C PRO A 312 13.62 15.28 -9.17
N ALA A 313 13.42 15.74 -10.41
CA ALA A 313 12.46 16.80 -10.73
C ALA A 313 11.08 16.49 -10.12
N ASP A 314 10.60 17.41 -9.29
CA ASP A 314 9.23 17.35 -8.80
C ASP A 314 8.28 17.64 -9.97
N ILE A 315 7.35 16.74 -10.19
CA ILE A 315 6.16 17.08 -10.98
C ILE A 315 5.29 17.88 -10.04
N SER A 316 5.12 19.17 -10.31
CA SER A 316 4.16 20.03 -9.60
C SER A 316 2.81 19.33 -9.64
N CYS A 317 2.21 19.07 -8.47
CA CYS A 317 0.81 18.67 -8.42
C CYS A 317 -0.03 19.83 -9.00
N PRO A 318 -0.91 19.60 -9.97
CA PRO A 318 -1.86 20.63 -10.37
C PRO A 318 -2.75 20.95 -9.15
N GLY A 319 -2.59 22.13 -8.54
CA GLY A 319 -3.42 22.61 -7.43
C GLY A 319 -2.72 23.30 -6.26
N GLU A 320 -1.40 23.50 -6.25
CA GLU A 320 -0.71 24.22 -5.16
C GLU A 320 -0.37 25.70 -5.46
N ASP A 321 -0.78 26.25 -6.61
CA ASP A 321 -0.44 27.63 -7.03
C ASP A 321 -1.59 28.63 -6.90
N GLU A 322 -2.60 28.43 -6.05
CA GLU A 322 -3.62 29.44 -5.77
C GLU A 322 -3.91 29.58 -4.26
N ASP A 323 -2.92 29.94 -3.48
CA ASP A 323 -3.08 30.68 -2.22
C ASP A 323 -1.87 31.62 -2.09
N GLY A 324 -1.78 32.56 -3.03
CA GLY A 324 -0.90 33.71 -2.97
C GLY A 324 -1.70 34.90 -2.45
N ASP A 325 -1.18 35.47 -1.39
CA ASP A 325 -1.35 36.84 -0.92
C ASP A 325 -2.56 37.65 -1.43
N GLU A 326 -3.55 37.81 -0.56
CA GLU A 326 -4.21 39.12 -0.32
C GLU A 326 -4.59 39.26 1.15
#